data_d64e6c60d95c2781fa0b46ee33ea8cb7
#
_entry.id   d64e6c60d95c2781fa0b46ee33ea8cb7
#
_cell.length_a   1.000
_cell.length_b   1.000
_cell.length_c   1.000
_cell.angle_alpha   90.00
_cell.angle_beta   90.00
_cell.angle_gamma   90.00
#
_symmetry.space_group_name_H-M   'P 1'
#
loop_
_entity.id
_entity.type
_entity.pdbx_description
1 polymer ?
#
loop_
_entity_poly.entity_id
_entity_poly.type
_entity_poly.pdbx_seq_one_letter_code
_entity_poly.pdbx_strand_id
1 'polypeptide(L)'
;DNVDHGKLLKQIWTMGIRDKRLISLIGKMLKAPIEENGVRTVPDKGTPQGGVLSPLLANIVLNELDWWIASQWEEMPAKHPLQSDIYMNKNGTPNKGNLYKKLRQSRLKECHIVRYADDFKIFCRSYSDASKLKHAVEQWLMDRLKLETSPDKSRITNLTKGYSDFLGIKFKL
;
A
#
# COMPACT_ATOMS: atom_id res chain seq x y z
N ASP A 1 -3.36 -14.46 2.52
CA ASP A 1 -2.34 -14.23 3.55
C ASP A 1 -0.98 -14.85 3.16
N ASN A 2 -0.27 -14.21 2.21
CA ASN A 2 0.94 -14.75 1.61
C ASN A 2 2.20 -13.94 1.95
N VAL A 3 2.21 -13.25 3.09
CA VAL A 3 3.35 -12.41 3.51
C VAL A 3 4.59 -13.27 3.73
N ASP A 4 5.69 -12.93 3.05
CA ASP A 4 7.00 -13.55 3.26
C ASP A 4 7.60 -13.11 4.60
N HIS A 5 7.85 -14.07 5.50
CA HIS A 5 8.37 -13.82 6.84
C HIS A 5 9.75 -13.16 6.84
N GLY A 6 10.64 -13.61 5.94
CA GLY A 6 12.00 -13.05 5.86
C GLY A 6 12.00 -11.60 5.42
N LYS A 7 11.14 -11.27 4.44
CA LYS A 7 10.97 -9.91 3.97
C LYS A 7 10.39 -9.00 5.05
N LEU A 8 9.33 -9.43 5.73
CA LEU A 8 8.72 -8.69 6.82
C LEU A 8 9.73 -8.35 7.92
N LEU A 9 10.52 -9.33 8.36
CA LEU A 9 11.55 -9.10 9.38
C LEU A 9 12.63 -8.12 8.91
N LYS A 10 13.02 -8.15 7.63
CA LYS A 10 13.92 -7.15 7.04
C LYS A 10 13.29 -5.76 7.00
N GLN A 11 12.01 -5.63 6.68
CA GLN A 11 11.29 -4.36 6.69
C GLN A 11 11.28 -3.76 8.11
N ILE A 12 10.94 -4.55 9.13
CA ILE A 12 10.96 -4.13 10.54
C ILE A 12 12.36 -3.62 10.92
N TRP A 13 13.41 -4.34 10.52
CA TRP A 13 14.79 -3.94 10.75
C TRP A 13 15.14 -2.60 10.08
N THR A 14 14.75 -2.40 8.83
CA THR A 14 15.02 -1.17 8.07
C THR A 14 14.25 0.03 8.61
N MET A 15 13.09 -0.19 9.24
CA MET A 15 12.34 0.85 9.94
C MET A 15 13.01 1.32 11.25
N GLY A 16 14.13 0.72 11.63
CA GLY A 16 14.91 1.11 12.81
C GLY A 16 14.73 0.23 14.04
N ILE A 17 13.87 -0.76 14.00
CA ILE A 17 13.68 -1.73 15.10
C ILE A 17 14.77 -2.80 14.97
N ARG A 18 15.90 -2.57 15.66
CA ARG A 18 17.13 -3.40 15.55
C ARG A 18 17.38 -4.29 16.76
N ASP A 19 16.40 -4.48 17.63
CA ASP A 19 16.49 -5.43 18.74
C ASP A 19 16.36 -6.86 18.21
N LYS A 20 17.46 -7.61 18.25
CA LYS A 20 17.53 -9.00 17.78
C LYS A 20 16.59 -9.94 18.55
N ARG A 21 16.34 -9.66 19.85
CA ARG A 21 15.44 -10.47 20.69
C ARG A 21 14.00 -10.28 20.23
N LEU A 22 13.59 -9.02 20.00
CA LEU A 22 12.26 -8.69 19.49
C LEU A 22 12.03 -9.28 18.10
N ILE A 23 12.98 -9.11 17.17
CA ILE A 23 12.90 -9.69 15.82
C ILE A 23 12.79 -11.23 15.88
N SER A 24 13.57 -11.88 16.76
CA SER A 24 13.48 -13.33 16.97
C SER A 24 12.11 -13.74 17.52
N LEU A 25 11.55 -12.97 18.46
CA LEU A 25 10.22 -13.23 19.02
C LEU A 25 9.14 -13.13 17.95
N ILE A 26 9.14 -12.05 17.14
CA ILE A 26 8.22 -11.88 16.00
C ILE A 26 8.36 -13.06 15.03
N GLY A 27 9.60 -13.46 14.71
CA GLY A 27 9.84 -14.62 13.85
C GLY A 27 9.27 -15.93 14.40
N LYS A 28 9.34 -16.15 15.70
CA LYS A 28 8.70 -17.31 16.36
C LYS A 28 7.17 -17.23 16.31
N MET A 29 6.60 -16.05 16.50
CA MET A 29 5.15 -15.85 16.41
C MET A 29 4.64 -16.12 15.00
N LEU A 30 5.36 -15.68 13.96
CA LEU A 30 5.01 -15.93 12.56
C LEU A 30 5.05 -17.42 12.19
N LYS A 31 5.92 -18.19 12.83
CA LYS A 31 6.08 -19.65 12.66
C LYS A 31 5.29 -20.48 13.67
N ALA A 32 4.44 -19.84 14.47
CA ALA A 32 3.64 -20.58 15.44
C ALA A 32 2.73 -21.59 14.70
N PRO A 33 2.69 -22.87 15.16
CA PRO A 33 1.85 -23.87 14.52
C PRO A 33 0.36 -23.45 14.54
N ILE A 34 -0.30 -23.64 13.42
CA ILE A 34 -1.74 -23.49 13.31
C ILE A 34 -2.36 -24.88 13.38
N GLU A 35 -3.35 -25.06 14.22
CA GLU A 35 -4.12 -26.30 14.32
C GLU A 35 -5.48 -26.09 13.65
N GLU A 36 -5.72 -26.82 12.59
CA GLU A 36 -6.98 -26.79 11.85
C GLU A 36 -7.46 -28.22 11.65
N ASN A 37 -8.67 -28.52 12.11
CA ASN A 37 -9.27 -29.88 12.07
C ASN A 37 -8.37 -30.98 12.66
N GLY A 38 -7.65 -30.71 13.74
CA GLY A 38 -6.74 -31.65 14.41
C GLY A 38 -5.40 -31.85 13.71
N VAL A 39 -5.13 -31.15 12.61
CA VAL A 39 -3.85 -31.18 11.90
C VAL A 39 -3.05 -29.95 12.26
N ARG A 40 -1.83 -30.15 12.75
CA ARG A 40 -0.87 -29.08 13.05
C ARG A 40 0.02 -28.81 11.85
N THR A 41 -0.03 -27.56 11.35
CA THR A 41 0.84 -27.08 10.29
C THR A 41 1.66 -25.89 10.75
N VAL A 42 2.93 -25.84 10.33
CA VAL A 42 3.79 -24.66 10.57
C VAL A 42 3.75 -23.81 9.31
N PRO A 43 3.21 -22.58 9.35
CA PRO A 43 3.16 -21.73 8.18
C PRO A 43 4.56 -21.26 7.79
N ASP A 44 4.86 -21.29 6.51
CA ASP A 44 6.08 -20.71 5.90
C ASP A 44 5.86 -19.26 5.44
N LYS A 45 4.61 -18.86 5.32
CA LYS A 45 4.15 -17.52 4.90
C LYS A 45 2.91 -17.10 5.68
N GLY A 46 2.58 -15.82 5.55
CA GLY A 46 1.38 -15.23 6.13
C GLY A 46 1.57 -14.74 7.55
N THR A 47 0.52 -14.13 8.08
CA THR A 47 0.44 -13.71 9.47
C THR A 47 -0.64 -14.54 10.16
N PRO A 48 -0.47 -14.92 11.45
CA PRO A 48 -1.47 -15.70 12.17
C PRO A 48 -2.84 -15.03 12.11
N GLN A 49 -3.86 -15.71 11.61
CA GLN A 49 -5.23 -15.17 11.57
C GLN A 49 -5.73 -14.95 13.01
N GLY A 50 -6.31 -13.76 13.25
CA GLY A 50 -6.76 -13.38 14.60
C GLY A 50 -5.65 -12.98 15.58
N GLY A 51 -4.39 -13.01 15.16
CA GLY A 51 -3.26 -12.53 15.97
C GLY A 51 -3.32 -11.02 16.22
N VAL A 52 -3.09 -10.58 17.47
CA VAL A 52 -3.13 -9.15 17.86
C VAL A 52 -2.17 -8.29 17.02
N LEU A 53 -1.03 -8.84 16.61
CA LEU A 53 -0.02 -8.13 15.81
C LEU A 53 -0.26 -8.23 14.30
N SER A 54 -1.12 -9.11 13.83
CA SER A 54 -1.30 -9.36 12.39
C SER A 54 -1.69 -8.11 11.59
N PRO A 55 -2.60 -7.23 12.05
CA PRO A 55 -2.91 -6.00 11.35
C PRO A 55 -1.72 -5.04 11.27
N LEU A 56 -0.92 -4.96 12.33
CA LEU A 56 0.28 -4.12 12.34
C LEU A 56 1.32 -4.66 11.36
N LEU A 57 1.57 -5.96 11.37
CA LEU A 57 2.55 -6.60 10.49
C LEU A 57 2.13 -6.48 9.01
N ALA A 58 0.85 -6.66 8.69
CA ALA A 58 0.32 -6.42 7.35
C ALA A 58 0.50 -4.96 6.92
N ASN A 59 0.26 -4.01 7.81
CA ASN A 59 0.49 -2.59 7.53
C ASN A 59 1.97 -2.27 7.28
N ILE A 60 2.90 -2.89 7.99
CA ILE A 60 4.35 -2.74 7.75
C ILE A 60 4.70 -3.22 6.33
N VAL A 61 4.20 -4.37 5.92
CA VAL A 61 4.45 -4.91 4.57
C VAL A 61 3.91 -3.99 3.49
N LEU A 62 2.65 -3.56 3.61
CA LEU A 62 1.98 -2.77 2.60
C LEU A 62 2.36 -1.29 2.60
N ASN A 63 3.06 -0.79 3.63
CA ASN A 63 3.60 0.57 3.64
C ASN A 63 4.55 0.83 2.45
N GLU A 64 5.25 -0.19 1.95
CA GLU A 64 6.06 -0.05 0.72
C GLU A 64 5.17 0.28 -0.51
N LEU A 65 3.95 -0.26 -0.58
CA LEU A 65 2.99 0.07 -1.64
C LEU A 65 2.55 1.53 -1.56
N ASP A 66 2.26 2.02 -0.35
CA ASP A 66 1.83 3.40 -0.13
C ASP A 66 2.92 4.37 -0.63
N TRP A 67 4.17 4.16 -0.24
CA TRP A 67 5.30 4.95 -0.69
C TRP A 67 5.55 4.83 -2.19
N TRP A 68 5.41 3.63 -2.76
CA TRP A 68 5.61 3.44 -4.18
C TRP A 68 4.55 4.20 -4.99
N ILE A 69 3.27 4.12 -4.62
CA ILE A 69 2.20 4.88 -5.30
C ILE A 69 2.42 6.38 -5.13
N ALA A 70 2.74 6.86 -3.92
CA ALA A 70 3.03 8.27 -3.68
C ALA A 70 4.18 8.76 -4.57
N SER A 71 5.22 7.94 -4.78
CA SER A 71 6.37 8.28 -5.62
C SER A 71 6.03 8.36 -7.12
N GLN A 72 4.91 7.80 -7.57
CA GLN A 72 4.51 7.88 -8.98
C GLN A 72 3.93 9.27 -9.34
N TRP A 73 3.44 10.00 -8.36
CA TRP A 73 2.79 11.29 -8.57
C TRP A 73 3.12 12.31 -7.47
N GLU A 74 2.61 12.16 -6.28
CA GLU A 74 2.58 13.20 -5.24
C GLU A 74 3.97 13.49 -4.65
N GLU A 75 4.76 12.44 -4.43
CA GLU A 75 6.10 12.47 -3.83
C GLU A 75 7.19 12.11 -4.85
N MET A 76 6.92 12.35 -6.13
CA MET A 76 7.88 12.01 -7.18
C MET A 76 9.22 12.72 -6.94
N PRO A 77 10.33 11.98 -6.84
CA PRO A 77 11.66 12.57 -6.72
C PRO A 77 12.05 13.24 -8.04
N ALA A 78 11.72 14.51 -8.20
CA ALA A 78 12.11 15.28 -9.38
C ALA A 78 13.55 15.77 -9.22
N LYS A 79 14.33 15.71 -10.31
CA LYS A 79 15.69 16.33 -10.37
C LYS A 79 15.63 17.86 -10.23
N HIS A 80 14.47 18.47 -10.39
CA HIS A 80 14.23 19.90 -10.18
C HIS A 80 13.23 20.10 -9.06
N PRO A 81 13.43 21.07 -8.18
CA PRO A 81 12.65 21.26 -6.97
C PRO A 81 11.27 21.82 -7.32
N LEU A 82 10.32 20.93 -7.71
CA LEU A 82 8.91 21.26 -7.67
C LEU A 82 8.47 21.62 -6.23
N GLN A 83 9.27 21.20 -5.24
CA GLN A 83 9.10 21.53 -3.82
C GLN A 83 9.18 23.04 -3.54
N SER A 84 9.88 23.83 -4.36
CA SER A 84 9.89 25.28 -4.24
C SER A 84 8.53 25.95 -4.46
N ASP A 85 7.57 25.20 -5.01
CA ASP A 85 6.21 25.70 -5.28
C ASP A 85 5.22 25.38 -4.15
N ILE A 86 5.70 24.80 -3.07
CA ILE A 86 4.91 24.57 -1.87
C ILE A 86 5.01 25.80 -0.98
N TYR A 87 3.92 26.53 -0.84
CA TYR A 87 3.80 27.68 0.07
C TYR A 87 3.13 27.23 1.37
N MET A 88 3.53 27.87 2.48
CA MET A 88 2.84 27.67 3.75
C MET A 88 1.64 28.60 3.84
N ASN A 89 0.49 28.05 4.15
CA ASN A 89 -0.70 28.83 4.48
C ASN A 89 -0.51 29.56 5.82
N LYS A 90 -1.33 30.57 6.10
CA LYS A 90 -1.30 31.32 7.37
C LYS A 90 -1.46 30.44 8.62
N ASN A 91 -2.12 29.28 8.49
CA ASN A 91 -2.30 28.30 9.55
C ASN A 91 -1.16 27.26 9.66
N GLY A 92 -0.05 27.46 8.95
CA GLY A 92 1.09 26.56 8.97
C GLY A 92 0.95 25.28 8.14
N THR A 93 -0.15 25.09 7.39
CA THR A 93 -0.31 23.94 6.51
C THR A 93 0.33 24.16 5.15
N PRO A 94 0.97 23.14 4.52
CA PRO A 94 1.56 23.29 3.19
C PRO A 94 0.48 23.42 2.11
N ASN A 95 0.62 24.44 1.25
CA ASN A 95 -0.22 24.62 0.07
C ASN A 95 0.46 24.04 -1.15
N LYS A 96 0.00 22.88 -1.59
CA LYS A 96 0.54 22.14 -2.75
C LYS A 96 -0.15 22.51 -4.08
N GLY A 97 -0.99 23.56 -4.13
CA GLY A 97 -1.78 23.90 -5.32
C GLY A 97 -0.96 24.13 -6.58
N ASN A 98 0.12 24.90 -6.49
CA ASN A 98 1.03 25.14 -7.62
C ASN A 98 1.81 23.89 -8.02
N LEU A 99 2.24 23.07 -7.06
CA LEU A 99 2.86 21.79 -7.31
C LEU A 99 1.92 20.90 -8.13
N TYR A 100 0.68 20.70 -7.69
CA TYR A 100 -0.29 19.89 -8.42
C TYR A 100 -0.60 20.44 -9.81
N LYS A 101 -0.66 21.77 -9.98
CA LYS A 101 -0.84 22.37 -11.30
C LYS A 101 0.30 22.00 -12.25
N LYS A 102 1.55 22.05 -11.81
CA LYS A 102 2.73 21.66 -12.60
C LYS A 102 2.76 20.16 -12.88
N LEU A 103 2.48 19.34 -11.88
CA LEU A 103 2.41 17.88 -12.03
C LEU A 103 1.37 17.48 -13.09
N ARG A 104 0.20 18.13 -13.12
CA ARG A 104 -0.85 17.89 -14.13
C ARG A 104 -0.44 18.30 -15.54
N GLN A 105 0.48 19.24 -15.70
CA GLN A 105 1.05 19.63 -16.99
C GLN A 105 2.16 18.69 -17.45
N SER A 106 2.67 17.83 -16.58
CA SER A 106 3.70 16.85 -16.88
C SER A 106 3.12 15.61 -17.58
N ARG A 107 3.99 14.66 -17.96
CA ARG A 107 3.58 13.35 -18.49
C ARG A 107 3.20 12.34 -17.40
N LEU A 108 3.34 12.71 -16.12
CA LEU A 108 2.99 11.86 -14.99
C LEU A 108 1.48 11.61 -14.94
N LYS A 109 1.11 10.46 -14.39
CA LYS A 109 -0.30 10.07 -14.26
C LYS A 109 -0.76 10.32 -12.82
N GLU A 110 -1.72 11.22 -12.68
CA GLU A 110 -2.29 11.55 -11.37
C GLU A 110 -2.90 10.30 -10.74
N CYS A 111 -2.39 9.91 -9.59
CA CYS A 111 -2.90 8.78 -8.82
C CYS A 111 -2.75 9.05 -7.32
N HIS A 112 -3.77 8.62 -6.57
CA HIS A 112 -3.81 8.75 -5.11
C HIS A 112 -4.30 7.44 -4.52
N ILE A 113 -3.64 6.96 -3.48
CA ILE A 113 -4.03 5.75 -2.77
C ILE A 113 -4.74 6.09 -1.45
N VAL A 114 -5.79 5.34 -1.16
CA VAL A 114 -6.40 5.26 0.17
C VAL A 114 -6.42 3.80 0.56
N ARG A 115 -5.82 3.46 1.69
CA ARG A 115 -5.71 2.08 2.17
C ARG A 115 -6.17 1.94 3.61
N TYR A 116 -6.83 0.83 3.88
CA TYR A 116 -7.16 0.37 5.21
C TYR A 116 -6.82 -1.11 5.30
N ALA A 117 -5.81 -1.45 6.09
CA ALA A 117 -5.22 -2.79 6.16
C ALA A 117 -4.82 -3.32 4.77
N ASP A 118 -5.44 -4.38 4.29
CA ASP A 118 -5.24 -5.01 2.98
C ASP A 118 -6.20 -4.47 1.89
N ASP A 119 -7.26 -3.77 2.28
CA ASP A 119 -8.15 -3.10 1.32
C ASP A 119 -7.59 -1.75 0.90
N PHE A 120 -7.52 -1.50 -0.41
CA PHE A 120 -7.10 -0.21 -0.93
C PHE A 120 -7.86 0.22 -2.18
N LYS A 121 -7.92 1.52 -2.40
CA LYS A 121 -8.44 2.15 -3.60
C LYS A 121 -7.39 3.09 -4.16
N ILE A 122 -7.23 3.07 -5.49
CA ILE A 122 -6.35 4.00 -6.19
C ILE A 122 -7.20 4.82 -7.14
N PHE A 123 -7.20 6.12 -6.93
CA PHE A 123 -7.96 7.08 -7.74
C PHE A 123 -7.11 7.59 -8.89
N CYS A 124 -7.65 7.55 -10.09
CA CYS A 124 -7.01 8.02 -11.32
C CYS A 124 -7.98 8.90 -12.10
N ARG A 125 -7.46 9.76 -12.99
CA ARG A 125 -8.29 10.68 -13.79
C ARG A 125 -8.96 10.00 -14.97
N SER A 126 -8.34 9.00 -15.58
CA SER A 126 -8.84 8.34 -16.78
C SER A 126 -8.87 6.82 -16.63
N TYR A 127 -9.72 6.17 -17.42
CA TYR A 127 -9.76 4.71 -17.50
C TYR A 127 -8.43 4.13 -18.01
N SER A 128 -7.80 4.79 -19.00
CA SER A 128 -6.51 4.35 -19.54
C SER A 128 -5.41 4.36 -18.48
N ASP A 129 -5.38 5.41 -17.64
CA ASP A 129 -4.39 5.50 -16.56
C ASP A 129 -4.67 4.46 -15.47
N ALA A 130 -5.95 4.26 -15.11
CA ALA A 130 -6.35 3.25 -14.15
C ALA A 130 -6.00 1.83 -14.62
N SER A 131 -6.18 1.51 -15.91
CA SER A 131 -5.83 0.21 -16.48
C SER A 131 -4.33 -0.05 -16.43
N LYS A 132 -3.53 0.94 -16.83
CA LYS A 132 -2.05 0.82 -16.77
C LYS A 132 -1.56 0.69 -15.35
N LEU A 133 -2.11 1.49 -14.44
CA LEU A 133 -1.70 1.47 -13.04
C LEU A 133 -2.11 0.17 -12.35
N LYS A 134 -3.32 -0.37 -12.65
CA LYS A 134 -3.75 -1.68 -12.14
C LYS A 134 -2.72 -2.76 -12.48
N HIS A 135 -2.33 -2.85 -13.74
CA HIS A 135 -1.32 -3.83 -14.19
C HIS A 135 0.03 -3.61 -13.50
N ALA A 136 0.48 -2.34 -13.41
CA ALA A 136 1.74 -2.01 -12.75
C ALA A 136 1.73 -2.34 -11.25
N VAL A 137 0.60 -2.11 -10.56
CA VAL A 137 0.42 -2.48 -9.14
C VAL A 137 0.45 -3.98 -8.94
N GLU A 138 -0.28 -4.75 -9.77
CA GLU A 138 -0.31 -6.21 -9.70
C GLU A 138 1.09 -6.79 -9.90
N GLN A 139 1.81 -6.32 -10.91
CA GLN A 139 3.19 -6.75 -11.17
C GLN A 139 4.13 -6.34 -10.02
N TRP A 140 4.03 -5.10 -9.54
CA TRP A 140 4.86 -4.61 -8.44
C TRP A 140 4.63 -5.40 -7.14
N LEU A 141 3.38 -5.70 -6.80
CA LEU A 141 3.02 -6.52 -5.64
C LEU A 141 3.63 -7.92 -5.73
N MET A 142 3.53 -8.55 -6.92
CA MET A 142 4.11 -9.86 -7.15
C MET A 142 5.64 -9.82 -7.07
N ASP A 143 6.28 -8.88 -7.78
CA ASP A 143 7.74 -8.82 -7.88
C ASP A 143 8.37 -8.40 -6.56
N ARG A 144 7.79 -7.39 -5.92
CA ARG A 144 8.37 -6.76 -4.73
C ARG A 144 7.93 -7.42 -3.43
N LEU A 145 6.66 -7.74 -3.28
CA LEU A 145 6.08 -8.25 -2.04
C LEU A 145 5.73 -9.74 -2.07
N LYS A 146 5.76 -10.37 -3.25
CA LYS A 146 5.29 -11.75 -3.47
C LYS A 146 3.81 -11.93 -3.08
N LEU A 147 3.03 -10.85 -3.28
CA LEU A 147 1.60 -10.80 -2.99
C LEU A 147 0.80 -10.75 -4.29
N GLU A 148 -0.30 -11.47 -4.29
CA GLU A 148 -1.28 -11.46 -5.38
C GLU A 148 -2.51 -10.66 -4.98
N THR A 149 -3.09 -9.95 -5.94
CA THR A 149 -4.41 -9.33 -5.76
C THR A 149 -5.50 -10.36 -6.00
N SER A 150 -6.64 -10.23 -5.30
CA SER A 150 -7.81 -11.07 -5.59
C SER A 150 -8.44 -10.66 -6.93
N PRO A 151 -8.45 -11.51 -7.97
CA PRO A 151 -9.02 -11.18 -9.27
C PRO A 151 -10.50 -10.76 -9.17
N ASP A 152 -11.28 -11.46 -8.34
CA ASP A 152 -12.72 -11.24 -8.19
C ASP A 152 -13.04 -9.89 -7.53
N LYS A 153 -12.14 -9.38 -6.67
CA LYS A 153 -12.33 -8.13 -5.94
C LYS A 153 -11.63 -6.94 -6.61
N SER A 154 -10.63 -7.19 -7.47
CA SER A 154 -9.80 -6.15 -8.09
C SER A 154 -10.40 -5.69 -9.42
N ARG A 155 -11.15 -4.60 -9.40
CA ARG A 155 -11.83 -4.05 -10.58
C ARG A 155 -11.64 -2.55 -10.72
N ILE A 156 -11.73 -2.05 -11.97
CA ILE A 156 -11.76 -0.63 -12.26
C ILE A 156 -13.22 -0.19 -12.29
N THR A 157 -13.56 0.85 -11.54
CA THR A 157 -14.91 1.41 -11.45
C THR A 157 -14.90 2.86 -11.94
N ASN A 158 -15.79 3.19 -12.89
CA ASN A 158 -16.00 4.58 -13.29
C ASN A 158 -16.98 5.24 -12.31
N LEU A 159 -16.46 6.14 -11.46
CA LEU A 159 -17.24 6.78 -10.40
C LEU A 159 -18.29 7.78 -10.90
N THR A 160 -18.22 8.24 -12.18
CA THR A 160 -19.28 9.07 -12.75
C THR A 160 -20.49 8.25 -13.20
N LYS A 161 -20.31 6.94 -13.44
CA LYS A 161 -21.37 6.05 -13.94
C LYS A 161 -21.86 5.06 -12.86
N GLY A 162 -21.00 4.70 -11.89
CA GLY A 162 -21.31 3.69 -10.89
C GLY A 162 -20.80 4.05 -9.51
N TYR A 163 -21.27 3.29 -8.52
CA TYR A 163 -20.80 3.40 -7.15
C TYR A 163 -19.58 2.50 -6.91
N SER A 164 -18.67 2.94 -6.06
CA SER A 164 -17.65 2.10 -5.45
C SER A 164 -17.93 2.00 -3.96
N ASP A 165 -17.69 0.82 -3.40
CA ASP A 165 -17.81 0.56 -1.97
C ASP A 165 -16.41 0.52 -1.34
N PHE A 166 -16.24 1.16 -0.18
CA PHE A 166 -15.03 1.09 0.61
C PHE A 166 -15.38 1.20 2.08
N LEU A 167 -15.07 0.17 2.85
CA LEU A 167 -15.38 0.08 4.29
C LEU A 167 -16.87 0.27 4.60
N GLY A 168 -17.75 -0.31 3.77
CA GLY A 168 -19.21 -0.20 3.92
C GLY A 168 -19.78 1.15 3.45
N ILE A 169 -18.95 2.10 2.98
CA ILE A 169 -19.40 3.38 2.46
C ILE A 169 -19.43 3.34 0.95
N LYS A 170 -20.60 3.61 0.36
CA LYS A 170 -20.76 3.76 -1.10
C LYS A 170 -20.54 5.19 -1.50
N PHE A 171 -19.69 5.41 -2.49
CA PHE A 171 -19.41 6.75 -3.03
C PHE A 171 -19.43 6.76 -4.55
N LYS A 172 -19.75 7.92 -5.13
CA LYS A 172 -19.85 8.22 -6.54
C LYS A 172 -19.47 9.68 -6.76
N LEU A 173 -18.93 10.03 -7.96
CA LEU A 173 -18.68 11.42 -8.37
C LEU A 173 -19.87 11.96 -9.15
#